data_95717ee3c47611eed81eb45fd6a6d543
#
_entry.id   95717ee3c47611eed81eb45fd6a6d543
#
_cell.length_a   1.000
_cell.length_b   1.000
_cell.length_c   1.000
_cell.angle_alpha   90.00
_cell.angle_beta   90.00
_cell.angle_gamma   90.00
#
_symmetry.space_group_name_H-M   'P 1'
#
loop_
_entity.id
_entity.type
_entity.pdbx_description
1 polymer ?
#
loop_
_entity_poly.entity_id
_entity_poly.type
_entity_poly.pdbx_seq_one_letter_code
_entity_poly.pdbx_strand_id
1 'polypeptide(L)'
;PGRLKRIQASVDHMAVIFPFEKKIYEDASVPVSFVGHPLTETLLSDNQSHPTRQSFNLPTNKPILAMLPGSRINEIERHMPVLFKTATKLLQHGHDVHVVIPIAKSLDPKRIKRFWNETEVPCTFIEGHQAADVVRCSDAVVVASGTASLECALLEKPMCIIYKLGLVSYLAASVLLRVQYVGLCNLLSNRMVAPELLQYDCNPTELTRVLVQLISLPET
;
A
#
# COMPACT_ATOMS: atom_id res chain seq x y z
N PRO A 1 1.35 -9.67 25.44
CA PRO A 1 2.10 -9.87 26.69
C PRO A 1 3.14 -10.99 26.62
N GLY A 2 2.81 -12.17 26.07
CA GLY A 2 3.73 -13.30 26.06
C GLY A 2 4.96 -13.15 25.13
N ARG A 3 4.83 -12.40 24.02
CA ARG A 3 5.94 -12.18 23.07
C ARG A 3 7.04 -11.29 23.67
N LEU A 4 6.68 -10.23 24.41
CA LEU A 4 7.66 -9.34 25.03
C LEU A 4 8.49 -10.04 26.10
N LYS A 5 7.88 -10.90 26.94
CA LYS A 5 8.63 -11.72 27.93
C LYS A 5 9.64 -12.66 27.27
N ARG A 6 9.28 -13.26 26.14
CA ARG A 6 10.20 -14.12 25.39
C ARG A 6 11.35 -13.32 24.79
N ILE A 7 11.10 -12.14 24.25
CA ILE A 7 12.12 -11.25 23.70
C ILE A 7 13.08 -10.83 24.82
N GLN A 8 12.55 -10.37 25.95
CA GLN A 8 13.34 -9.99 27.14
C GLN A 8 14.29 -11.11 27.61
N ALA A 9 13.86 -12.39 27.51
CA ALA A 9 14.66 -13.53 27.91
C ALA A 9 15.68 -14.01 26.86
N SER A 10 15.59 -13.54 25.60
CA SER A 10 16.33 -14.11 24.47
C SER A 10 17.11 -13.09 23.66
N VAL A 11 17.03 -11.80 23.98
CA VAL A 11 17.62 -10.73 23.18
C VAL A 11 18.40 -9.78 24.08
N ASP A 12 19.67 -9.59 23.77
CA ASP A 12 20.55 -8.68 24.51
C ASP A 12 20.29 -7.22 24.17
N HIS A 13 19.93 -6.91 22.93
CA HIS A 13 19.62 -5.57 22.46
C HIS A 13 18.66 -5.62 21.27
N MET A 14 17.68 -4.72 21.25
CA MET A 14 16.69 -4.60 20.16
C MET A 14 17.01 -3.38 19.30
N ALA A 15 17.14 -3.55 18.00
CA ALA A 15 17.15 -2.47 17.02
C ALA A 15 15.76 -2.32 16.43
N VAL A 16 15.12 -1.16 16.65
CA VAL A 16 13.76 -0.89 16.15
C VAL A 16 13.77 0.13 15.03
N ILE A 17 12.86 -0.06 14.07
CA ILE A 17 12.77 0.76 12.86
C ILE A 17 11.67 1.83 12.94
N PHE A 18 10.80 1.78 13.95
CA PHE A 18 9.77 2.78 14.19
C PHE A 18 9.95 3.45 15.56
N PRO A 19 9.78 4.78 15.67
CA PRO A 19 9.99 5.51 16.93
C PRO A 19 9.10 5.02 18.08
N PHE A 20 7.84 4.67 17.79
CA PHE A 20 6.88 4.21 18.80
C PHE A 20 7.24 2.84 19.40
N GLU A 21 8.01 2.02 18.69
CA GLU A 21 8.45 0.71 19.20
C GLU A 21 9.45 0.87 20.33
N LYS A 22 10.27 1.94 20.31
CA LYS A 22 11.30 2.17 21.33
C LYS A 22 10.69 2.16 22.74
N LYS A 23 9.61 2.93 22.94
CA LYS A 23 8.91 2.98 24.24
C LYS A 23 8.37 1.62 24.67
N ILE A 24 7.86 0.81 23.75
CA ILE A 24 7.30 -0.52 24.05
C ILE A 24 8.39 -1.46 24.63
N TYR A 25 9.61 -1.39 24.11
CA TYR A 25 10.72 -2.21 24.59
C TYR A 25 11.37 -1.63 25.84
N GLU A 26 11.48 -0.31 25.97
CA GLU A 26 11.92 0.36 27.19
C GLU A 26 11.01 0.00 28.39
N ASP A 27 9.69 0.10 28.22
CA ASP A 27 8.68 -0.25 29.24
C ASP A 27 8.75 -1.75 29.63
N ALA A 28 9.26 -2.60 28.73
CA ALA A 28 9.49 -4.01 28.96
C ALA A 28 10.92 -4.32 29.49
N SER A 29 11.71 -3.30 29.83
CA SER A 29 13.10 -3.43 30.29
C SER A 29 14.01 -4.22 29.32
N VAL A 30 13.79 -4.06 28.00
CA VAL A 30 14.65 -4.60 26.96
C VAL A 30 15.54 -3.47 26.44
N PRO A 31 16.87 -3.61 26.43
CA PRO A 31 17.76 -2.62 25.84
C PRO A 31 17.39 -2.40 24.37
N VAL A 32 17.17 -1.14 23.97
CA VAL A 32 16.64 -0.81 22.63
C VAL A 32 17.25 0.45 22.05
N SER A 33 17.55 0.42 20.75
CA SER A 33 17.94 1.59 19.96
C SER A 33 17.00 1.76 18.78
N PHE A 34 16.58 2.99 18.53
CA PHE A 34 15.91 3.35 17.27
C PHE A 34 16.97 3.59 16.20
N VAL A 35 16.95 2.81 15.13
CA VAL A 35 17.96 2.85 14.06
C VAL A 35 17.44 3.46 12.75
N GLY A 36 16.16 3.83 12.69
CA GLY A 36 15.53 4.30 11.46
C GLY A 36 15.08 3.16 10.55
N HIS A 37 14.26 3.50 9.55
CA HIS A 37 13.73 2.50 8.61
C HIS A 37 14.65 2.40 7.38
N PRO A 38 15.10 1.18 6.98
CA PRO A 38 16.00 1.00 5.83
C PRO A 38 15.45 1.54 4.50
N LEU A 39 14.12 1.62 4.35
CA LEU A 39 13.48 2.17 3.16
C LEU A 39 13.89 3.63 2.88
N THR A 40 14.21 4.43 3.90
CA THR A 40 14.62 5.82 3.70
C THR A 40 15.91 5.91 2.88
N GLU A 41 16.88 5.07 3.18
CA GLU A 41 18.13 5.00 2.42
C GLU A 41 17.91 4.41 1.02
N THR A 42 17.10 3.35 0.92
CA THR A 42 16.90 2.64 -0.34
C THR A 42 16.08 3.46 -1.35
N LEU A 43 15.06 4.19 -0.88
CA LEU A 43 14.13 4.91 -1.77
C LEU A 43 14.55 6.34 -2.07
N LEU A 44 15.28 7.00 -1.15
CA LEU A 44 15.68 8.40 -1.27
C LEU A 44 17.14 8.58 -1.75
N SER A 45 17.83 7.48 -2.07
CA SER A 45 19.17 7.52 -2.61
C SER A 45 19.16 8.03 -4.05
N ASP A 46 19.79 9.18 -4.30
CA ASP A 46 19.93 9.81 -5.63
C ASP A 46 20.85 9.04 -6.59
N ASN A 47 21.53 8.01 -6.09
CA ASN A 47 22.54 7.29 -6.87
C ASN A 47 22.01 6.16 -7.74
N GLN A 48 20.70 5.94 -7.82
CA GLN A 48 20.11 4.84 -8.60
C GLN A 48 19.33 5.39 -9.80
N SER A 49 19.59 4.83 -10.97
CA SER A 49 18.72 5.01 -12.14
C SER A 49 17.38 4.35 -11.88
N HIS A 50 16.31 5.15 -11.83
CA HIS A 50 14.95 4.62 -11.63
C HIS A 50 14.25 4.40 -12.98
N PRO A 51 13.40 3.36 -13.08
CA PRO A 51 12.56 3.16 -14.24
C PRO A 51 11.66 4.36 -14.52
N THR A 52 11.42 4.62 -15.80
CA THR A 52 10.51 5.65 -16.29
C THR A 52 9.21 5.03 -16.79
N ARG A 53 8.20 5.84 -17.10
CA ARG A 53 6.97 5.36 -17.77
C ARG A 53 7.30 4.61 -19.08
N GLN A 54 8.28 5.08 -19.83
CA GLN A 54 8.73 4.42 -21.07
C GLN A 54 9.31 3.04 -20.83
N SER A 55 10.07 2.84 -19.74
CA SER A 55 10.63 1.54 -19.37
C SER A 55 9.55 0.48 -19.14
N PHE A 56 8.35 0.88 -18.76
CA PHE A 56 7.20 0.02 -18.53
C PHE A 56 6.16 0.07 -19.66
N ASN A 57 6.45 0.75 -20.78
CA ASN A 57 5.51 0.99 -21.87
C ASN A 57 4.19 1.63 -21.40
N LEU A 58 4.25 2.51 -20.39
CA LEU A 58 3.08 3.23 -19.88
C LEU A 58 2.83 4.49 -20.73
N PRO A 59 1.57 4.87 -20.94
CA PRO A 59 1.22 6.09 -21.65
C PRO A 59 1.70 7.34 -20.90
N THR A 60 1.98 8.40 -21.68
CA THR A 60 2.40 9.71 -21.15
C THR A 60 1.28 10.75 -21.24
N ASN A 61 0.19 10.43 -21.94
CA ASN A 61 -0.90 11.35 -22.27
C ASN A 61 -2.15 11.19 -21.40
N LYS A 62 -2.10 10.34 -20.38
CA LYS A 62 -3.17 10.14 -19.41
C LYS A 62 -2.65 9.77 -18.03
N PRO A 63 -3.45 9.99 -16.97
CA PRO A 63 -3.06 9.63 -15.61
C PRO A 63 -2.81 8.13 -15.45
N ILE A 64 -1.75 7.81 -14.71
CA ILE A 64 -1.39 6.44 -14.33
C ILE A 64 -1.84 6.19 -12.89
N LEU A 65 -2.73 5.24 -12.71
CA LEU A 65 -3.21 4.80 -11.41
C LEU A 65 -2.54 3.47 -11.03
N ALA A 66 -1.63 3.52 -10.06
CA ALA A 66 -1.05 2.30 -9.52
C ALA A 66 -2.03 1.63 -8.53
N MET A 67 -2.24 0.34 -8.69
CA MET A 67 -3.04 -0.46 -7.78
C MET A 67 -2.19 -1.58 -7.18
N LEU A 68 -1.91 -1.49 -5.87
CA LEU A 68 -1.10 -2.42 -5.11
C LEU A 68 -2.00 -3.26 -4.19
N PRO A 69 -2.57 -4.38 -4.68
CA PRO A 69 -3.58 -5.15 -3.96
C PRO A 69 -3.04 -5.95 -2.77
N GLY A 70 -1.74 -5.96 -2.57
CA GLY A 70 -1.03 -6.72 -1.55
C GLY A 70 -0.09 -7.78 -2.13
N SER A 71 0.62 -8.48 -1.25
CA SER A 71 1.61 -9.49 -1.61
C SER A 71 1.18 -10.92 -1.27
N ARG A 72 0.04 -11.09 -0.61
CA ARG A 72 -0.50 -12.40 -0.22
C ARG A 72 -1.76 -12.72 -0.99
N ILE A 73 -1.92 -13.98 -1.37
CA ILE A 73 -3.07 -14.42 -2.19
C ILE A 73 -4.42 -14.08 -1.55
N ASN A 74 -4.53 -14.20 -0.23
CA ASN A 74 -5.76 -13.87 0.49
C ASN A 74 -6.10 -12.36 0.46
N GLU A 75 -5.09 -11.48 0.37
CA GLU A 75 -5.26 -10.04 0.17
C GLU A 75 -5.76 -9.77 -1.25
N ILE A 76 -5.08 -10.35 -2.24
CA ILE A 76 -5.43 -10.26 -3.66
C ILE A 76 -6.90 -10.65 -3.90
N GLU A 77 -7.31 -11.81 -3.41
CA GLU A 77 -8.68 -12.31 -3.61
C GLU A 77 -9.76 -11.39 -3.03
N ARG A 78 -9.43 -10.61 -2.00
CA ARG A 78 -10.36 -9.65 -1.40
C ARG A 78 -10.31 -8.27 -2.03
N HIS A 79 -9.12 -7.81 -2.44
CA HIS A 79 -8.92 -6.47 -2.96
C HIS A 79 -9.20 -6.38 -4.46
N MET A 80 -8.74 -7.35 -5.28
CA MET A 80 -8.87 -7.29 -6.73
C MET A 80 -10.30 -7.07 -7.24
N PRO A 81 -11.35 -7.72 -6.70
CA PRO A 81 -12.72 -7.46 -7.13
C PRO A 81 -13.18 -6.01 -6.87
N VAL A 82 -12.69 -5.39 -5.79
CA VAL A 82 -12.98 -3.98 -5.48
C VAL A 82 -12.24 -3.08 -6.46
N LEU A 83 -10.95 -3.32 -6.67
CA LEU A 83 -10.09 -2.53 -7.56
C LEU A 83 -10.58 -2.58 -9.01
N PHE A 84 -10.92 -3.75 -9.50
CA PHE A 84 -11.52 -3.97 -10.82
C PHE A 84 -12.80 -3.14 -11.01
N LYS A 85 -13.76 -3.28 -10.09
CA LYS A 85 -15.03 -2.53 -10.17
C LYS A 85 -14.81 -1.02 -10.01
N THR A 86 -13.81 -0.60 -9.26
CA THR A 86 -13.44 0.82 -9.13
C THR A 86 -12.90 1.36 -10.44
N ALA A 87 -12.02 0.64 -11.11
CA ALA A 87 -11.47 1.03 -12.40
C ALA A 87 -12.59 1.17 -13.47
N THR A 88 -13.52 0.21 -13.50
CA THR A 88 -14.69 0.25 -14.37
C THR A 88 -15.57 1.49 -14.08
N LYS A 89 -15.80 1.81 -12.80
CA LYS A 89 -16.57 2.99 -12.41
C LYS A 89 -15.86 4.30 -12.80
N LEU A 90 -14.53 4.39 -12.63
CA LEU A 90 -13.77 5.57 -13.08
C LEU A 90 -13.98 5.81 -14.57
N LEU A 91 -13.86 4.78 -15.41
CA LEU A 91 -14.09 4.87 -16.84
C LEU A 91 -15.54 5.31 -17.16
N GLN A 92 -16.54 4.71 -16.50
CA GLN A 92 -17.95 5.07 -16.67
C GLN A 92 -18.27 6.52 -16.29
N HIS A 93 -17.51 7.11 -15.36
CA HIS A 93 -17.62 8.52 -14.99
C HIS A 93 -16.73 9.46 -15.84
N GLY A 94 -16.16 8.96 -16.93
CA GLY A 94 -15.37 9.76 -17.87
C GLY A 94 -13.92 10.01 -17.45
N HIS A 95 -13.42 9.30 -16.43
CA HIS A 95 -12.02 9.38 -16.03
C HIS A 95 -11.19 8.35 -16.82
N ASP A 96 -10.53 8.81 -17.87
CA ASP A 96 -9.65 7.97 -18.71
C ASP A 96 -8.29 7.80 -18.04
N VAL A 97 -8.19 6.79 -17.18
CA VAL A 97 -6.95 6.42 -16.48
C VAL A 97 -6.35 5.15 -17.07
N HIS A 98 -5.02 5.03 -17.01
CA HIS A 98 -4.34 3.77 -17.26
C HIS A 98 -3.96 3.12 -15.93
N VAL A 99 -4.42 1.89 -15.71
CA VAL A 99 -4.11 1.16 -14.47
C VAL A 99 -2.77 0.43 -14.60
N VAL A 100 -1.96 0.45 -13.56
CA VAL A 100 -0.75 -0.35 -13.46
C VAL A 100 -0.76 -1.18 -12.18
N ILE A 101 -0.47 -2.48 -12.30
CA ILE A 101 -0.50 -3.42 -11.17
C ILE A 101 0.84 -4.16 -11.08
N PRO A 102 1.67 -3.87 -10.06
CA PRO A 102 2.86 -4.67 -9.80
C PRO A 102 2.46 -6.03 -9.23
N ILE A 103 3.05 -7.09 -9.78
CA ILE A 103 2.84 -8.46 -9.30
C ILE A 103 4.04 -8.87 -8.46
N ALA A 104 3.79 -9.17 -7.18
CA ALA A 104 4.83 -9.66 -6.28
C ALA A 104 5.42 -10.98 -6.78
N LYS A 105 6.74 -11.15 -6.65
CA LYS A 105 7.47 -12.35 -7.12
C LYS A 105 6.94 -13.68 -6.57
N SER A 106 6.27 -13.64 -5.42
CA SER A 106 5.68 -14.81 -4.76
C SER A 106 4.32 -15.24 -5.31
N LEU A 107 3.75 -14.46 -6.26
CA LEU A 107 2.40 -14.67 -6.79
C LEU A 107 2.45 -15.17 -8.24
N ASP A 108 1.49 -16.03 -8.60
CA ASP A 108 1.29 -16.46 -9.98
C ASP A 108 0.60 -15.33 -10.79
N PRO A 109 1.28 -14.78 -11.84
CA PRO A 109 0.72 -13.72 -12.66
C PRO A 109 -0.61 -14.07 -13.31
N LYS A 110 -0.77 -15.33 -13.75
CA LYS A 110 -2.01 -15.81 -14.40
C LYS A 110 -3.21 -15.68 -13.46
N ARG A 111 -2.98 -15.96 -12.16
CA ARG A 111 -4.02 -15.87 -11.14
C ARG A 111 -4.45 -14.42 -10.88
N ILE A 112 -3.53 -13.47 -11.03
CA ILE A 112 -3.84 -12.05 -10.84
C ILE A 112 -4.53 -11.47 -12.09
N LYS A 113 -3.98 -11.74 -13.27
CA LYS A 113 -4.49 -11.22 -14.55
C LYS A 113 -5.94 -11.62 -14.82
N ARG A 114 -6.37 -12.81 -14.37
CA ARG A 114 -7.77 -13.27 -14.55
C ARG A 114 -8.83 -12.35 -13.94
N PHE A 115 -8.49 -11.56 -12.90
CA PHE A 115 -9.43 -10.60 -12.31
C PHE A 115 -9.70 -9.40 -13.22
N TRP A 116 -8.93 -9.22 -14.30
CA TRP A 116 -9.01 -8.06 -15.18
C TRP A 116 -9.59 -8.37 -16.57
N ASN A 117 -9.91 -9.64 -16.85
CA ASN A 117 -10.28 -10.09 -18.20
C ASN A 117 -11.64 -9.56 -18.70
N GLU A 118 -12.47 -8.97 -17.85
CA GLU A 118 -13.84 -8.54 -18.15
C GLU A 118 -14.00 -7.00 -18.21
N THR A 119 -12.91 -6.25 -18.29
CA THR A 119 -12.97 -4.78 -18.31
C THR A 119 -12.32 -4.20 -19.56
N GLU A 120 -12.85 -3.08 -20.03
CA GLU A 120 -12.26 -2.25 -21.09
C GLU A 120 -11.20 -1.27 -20.55
N VAL A 121 -10.98 -1.22 -19.22
CA VAL A 121 -9.99 -0.33 -18.63
C VAL A 121 -8.59 -0.80 -18.98
N PRO A 122 -7.76 0.03 -19.64
CA PRO A 122 -6.40 -0.34 -19.97
C PRO A 122 -5.58 -0.62 -18.70
N CYS A 123 -4.91 -1.78 -18.67
CA CYS A 123 -4.11 -2.20 -17.52
C CYS A 123 -2.78 -2.82 -17.97
N THR A 124 -1.69 -2.37 -17.35
CA THR A 124 -0.37 -2.99 -17.47
C THR A 124 -0.01 -3.73 -16.20
N PHE A 125 0.29 -5.02 -16.34
CA PHE A 125 0.83 -5.82 -15.24
C PHE A 125 2.35 -5.84 -15.31
N ILE A 126 3.00 -5.47 -14.21
CA ILE A 126 4.46 -5.40 -14.14
C ILE A 126 4.97 -6.51 -13.24
N GLU A 127 5.78 -7.40 -13.81
CA GLU A 127 6.39 -8.55 -13.15
C GLU A 127 7.87 -8.30 -12.92
N GLY A 128 8.43 -8.83 -11.84
CA GLY A 128 9.87 -8.83 -11.59
C GLY A 128 10.47 -7.53 -11.05
N HIS A 129 9.73 -6.43 -11.05
CA HIS A 129 10.15 -5.14 -10.48
C HIS A 129 9.67 -4.96 -9.05
N GLN A 130 10.25 -3.97 -8.36
CA GLN A 130 9.77 -3.55 -7.05
C GLN A 130 8.50 -2.69 -7.19
N ALA A 131 7.61 -2.75 -6.20
CA ALA A 131 6.41 -1.95 -6.21
C ALA A 131 6.73 -0.44 -6.24
N ALA A 132 7.79 -0.01 -5.56
CA ALA A 132 8.28 1.36 -5.56
C ALA A 132 8.58 1.91 -6.96
N ASP A 133 9.12 1.09 -7.87
CA ASP A 133 9.39 1.49 -9.24
C ASP A 133 8.10 1.86 -10.00
N VAL A 134 7.06 1.08 -9.78
CA VAL A 134 5.72 1.33 -10.36
C VAL A 134 5.09 2.57 -9.74
N VAL A 135 5.21 2.74 -8.43
CA VAL A 135 4.71 3.90 -7.69
C VAL A 135 5.37 5.19 -8.19
N ARG A 136 6.68 5.19 -8.44
CA ARG A 136 7.39 6.37 -9.01
C ARG A 136 6.78 6.83 -10.34
N CYS A 137 6.35 5.90 -11.18
CA CYS A 137 5.79 6.18 -12.50
C CYS A 137 4.30 6.56 -12.48
N SER A 138 3.63 6.51 -11.34
CA SER A 138 2.20 6.76 -11.20
C SER A 138 1.86 8.16 -10.69
N ASP A 139 0.65 8.62 -10.98
CA ASP A 139 0.11 9.91 -10.53
C ASP A 139 -0.69 9.76 -9.22
N ALA A 140 -1.34 8.62 -9.06
CA ALA A 140 -2.06 8.27 -7.83
C ALA A 140 -1.92 6.78 -7.53
N VAL A 141 -2.11 6.40 -6.26
CA VAL A 141 -1.91 5.03 -5.80
C VAL A 141 -3.08 4.54 -4.95
N VAL A 142 -3.53 3.33 -5.22
CA VAL A 142 -4.32 2.53 -4.26
C VAL A 142 -3.41 1.46 -3.70
N VAL A 143 -3.25 1.42 -2.40
CA VAL A 143 -2.31 0.51 -1.76
C VAL A 143 -2.94 -0.27 -0.62
N ALA A 144 -2.75 -1.59 -0.59
CA ALA A 144 -3.09 -2.40 0.57
C ALA A 144 -2.23 -1.99 1.77
N SER A 145 -2.84 -1.91 2.96
CA SER A 145 -2.11 -1.56 4.18
C SER A 145 -0.92 -2.50 4.42
N GLY A 146 0.23 -1.91 4.74
CA GLY A 146 1.50 -2.60 4.96
C GLY A 146 2.68 -1.70 4.65
N THR A 147 3.86 -2.28 4.47
CA THR A 147 5.10 -1.55 4.17
C THR A 147 5.01 -0.74 2.88
N ALA A 148 4.27 -1.22 1.88
CA ALA A 148 4.08 -0.51 0.62
C ALA A 148 3.42 0.87 0.79
N SER A 149 2.57 1.07 1.81
CA SER A 149 1.99 2.39 2.10
C SER A 149 3.03 3.39 2.61
N LEU A 150 4.07 2.91 3.30
CA LEU A 150 5.20 3.72 3.69
C LEU A 150 6.10 4.07 2.50
N GLU A 151 6.30 3.13 1.57
CA GLU A 151 7.01 3.38 0.31
C GLU A 151 6.32 4.49 -0.50
N CYS A 152 4.99 4.41 -0.65
CA CYS A 152 4.21 5.45 -1.32
C CYS A 152 4.34 6.82 -0.65
N ALA A 153 4.34 6.86 0.69
CA ALA A 153 4.49 8.11 1.45
C ALA A 153 5.89 8.72 1.28
N LEU A 154 6.95 7.88 1.32
CA LEU A 154 8.33 8.34 1.09
C LEU A 154 8.56 8.83 -0.35
N LEU A 155 7.79 8.33 -1.30
CA LEU A 155 7.79 8.77 -2.69
C LEU A 155 6.83 9.93 -2.96
N GLU A 156 6.22 10.49 -1.91
CA GLU A 156 5.30 11.65 -1.95
C GLU A 156 4.12 11.47 -2.92
N LYS A 157 3.66 10.23 -3.13
CA LYS A 157 2.57 9.94 -4.06
C LYS A 157 1.20 10.08 -3.39
N PRO A 158 0.25 10.80 -4.01
CA PRO A 158 -1.14 10.80 -3.58
C PRO A 158 -1.66 9.37 -3.51
N MET A 159 -2.18 8.95 -2.36
CA MET A 159 -2.61 7.56 -2.19
C MET A 159 -3.88 7.40 -1.37
N CYS A 160 -4.57 6.30 -1.61
CA CYS A 160 -5.63 5.76 -0.76
C CYS A 160 -5.21 4.39 -0.24
N ILE A 161 -5.25 4.22 1.08
CA ILE A 161 -4.92 2.95 1.73
C ILE A 161 -6.19 2.11 1.85
N ILE A 162 -6.12 0.86 1.42
CA ILE A 162 -7.23 -0.08 1.52
C ILE A 162 -6.87 -1.28 2.38
N TYR A 163 -7.87 -1.85 3.08
CA TYR A 163 -7.66 -3.11 3.76
C TYR A 163 -8.98 -3.88 4.00
N LYS A 164 -8.97 -5.15 3.62
CA LYS A 164 -10.08 -6.09 3.88
C LYS A 164 -9.56 -7.36 4.53
N LEU A 165 -10.02 -7.62 5.74
CA LEU A 165 -9.80 -8.89 6.44
C LEU A 165 -10.93 -9.90 6.11
N GLY A 166 -10.66 -11.19 6.31
CA GLY A 166 -11.74 -12.16 6.40
C GLY A 166 -12.63 -11.87 7.62
N LEU A 167 -13.91 -12.22 7.53
CA LEU A 167 -14.92 -11.90 8.55
C LEU A 167 -14.48 -12.30 9.97
N VAL A 168 -13.95 -13.50 10.15
CA VAL A 168 -13.50 -14.01 11.44
C VAL A 168 -12.31 -13.20 11.96
N SER A 169 -11.33 -12.90 11.10
CA SER A 169 -10.17 -12.10 11.47
C SER A 169 -10.56 -10.65 11.80
N TYR A 170 -11.55 -10.12 11.11
CA TYR A 170 -12.07 -8.77 11.38
C TYR A 170 -12.76 -8.70 12.74
N LEU A 171 -13.64 -9.65 13.07
CA LEU A 171 -14.30 -9.71 14.37
C LEU A 171 -13.28 -9.84 15.51
N ALA A 172 -12.25 -10.68 15.35
CA ALA A 172 -11.17 -10.77 16.32
C ALA A 172 -10.37 -9.48 16.45
N ALA A 173 -10.04 -8.83 15.33
CA ALA A 173 -9.28 -7.60 15.31
C ALA A 173 -10.08 -6.42 15.90
N SER A 174 -11.37 -6.29 15.61
CA SER A 174 -12.23 -5.22 16.13
C SER A 174 -12.39 -5.24 17.65
N VAL A 175 -12.29 -6.43 18.25
CA VAL A 175 -12.33 -6.60 19.72
C VAL A 175 -10.96 -6.32 20.37
N LEU A 176 -9.87 -6.69 19.68
CA LEU A 176 -8.52 -6.67 20.24
C LEU A 176 -7.72 -5.41 19.91
N LEU A 177 -7.98 -4.78 18.77
CA LEU A 177 -7.18 -3.68 18.26
C LEU A 177 -7.94 -2.36 18.36
N ARG A 178 -7.50 -1.49 19.29
CA ARG A 178 -7.90 -0.07 19.36
C ARG A 178 -6.84 0.79 18.66
N VAL A 179 -6.50 0.47 17.40
CA VAL A 179 -5.59 1.31 16.63
C VAL A 179 -6.39 2.39 15.91
N GLN A 180 -5.92 3.62 15.99
CA GLN A 180 -6.55 4.77 15.33
C GLN A 180 -6.33 4.73 13.81
N TYR A 181 -5.18 4.23 13.36
CA TYR A 181 -4.77 4.15 11.96
C TYR A 181 -4.22 2.77 11.63
N VAL A 182 -4.45 2.33 10.39
CA VAL A 182 -3.95 1.03 9.88
C VAL A 182 -2.77 1.24 8.93
N GLY A 183 -2.73 2.36 8.24
CA GLY A 183 -1.60 2.74 7.39
C GLY A 183 -0.41 3.24 8.20
N LEU A 184 0.79 2.73 7.89
CA LEU A 184 2.00 3.09 8.62
C LEU A 184 2.31 4.59 8.55
N CYS A 185 2.06 5.26 7.43
CA CYS A 185 2.28 6.70 7.28
C CYS A 185 1.36 7.51 8.22
N ASN A 186 0.07 7.14 8.35
CA ASN A 186 -0.87 7.79 9.25
C ASN A 186 -0.52 7.51 10.72
N LEU A 187 -0.13 6.27 11.03
CA LEU A 187 0.30 5.87 12.37
C LEU A 187 1.55 6.65 12.82
N LEU A 188 2.55 6.77 11.94
CA LEU A 188 3.79 7.50 12.23
C LEU A 188 3.57 9.00 12.37
N SER A 189 2.68 9.56 11.55
CA SER A 189 2.35 10.99 11.57
C SER A 189 1.34 11.36 12.66
N ASN A 190 0.76 10.36 13.33
CA ASN A 190 -0.34 10.51 14.29
C ASN A 190 -1.50 11.39 13.76
N ARG A 191 -1.71 11.35 12.46
CA ARG A 191 -2.80 12.04 11.74
C ARG A 191 -3.10 11.33 10.42
N MET A 192 -4.28 11.55 9.87
CA MET A 192 -4.66 11.01 8.56
C MET A 192 -3.99 11.86 7.45
N VAL A 193 -2.82 11.42 6.97
CA VAL A 193 -2.14 12.03 5.81
C VAL A 193 -2.57 11.39 4.49
N ALA A 194 -3.09 10.15 4.55
CA ALA A 194 -3.69 9.45 3.42
C ALA A 194 -5.03 8.84 3.86
N PRO A 195 -6.10 8.95 3.06
CA PRO A 195 -7.39 8.33 3.37
C PRO A 195 -7.25 6.81 3.50
N GLU A 196 -7.95 6.23 4.49
CA GLU A 196 -8.03 4.79 4.72
C GLU A 196 -9.46 4.30 4.49
N LEU A 197 -9.62 3.35 3.57
CA LEU A 197 -10.89 2.66 3.34
C LEU A 197 -10.78 1.23 3.84
N LEU A 198 -11.43 0.95 4.96
CA LEU A 198 -11.31 -0.30 5.67
C LEU A 198 -12.61 -1.10 5.59
N GLN A 199 -12.52 -2.40 5.42
CA GLN A 199 -13.64 -3.34 5.48
C GLN A 199 -14.83 -2.94 4.59
N TYR A 200 -15.91 -2.41 5.17
CA TYR A 200 -17.12 -2.02 4.46
C TYR A 200 -16.91 -0.76 3.62
N ASP A 201 -16.08 0.17 4.10
CA ASP A 201 -15.73 1.39 3.35
C ASP A 201 -14.79 1.09 2.19
N CYS A 202 -14.05 -0.04 2.24
CA CYS A 202 -13.31 -0.55 1.10
C CYS A 202 -14.27 -1.15 0.07
N ASN A 203 -14.99 -0.29 -0.63
CA ASN A 203 -15.95 -0.63 -1.68
C ASN A 203 -15.73 0.24 -2.92
N PRO A 204 -16.22 -0.19 -4.11
CA PRO A 204 -15.95 0.53 -5.37
C PRO A 204 -16.45 1.98 -5.39
N THR A 205 -17.56 2.28 -4.72
CA THR A 205 -18.16 3.63 -4.72
C THR A 205 -17.32 4.62 -3.94
N GLU A 206 -16.96 4.27 -2.69
CA GLU A 206 -16.11 5.13 -1.87
C GLU A 206 -14.70 5.26 -2.43
N LEU A 207 -14.14 4.16 -2.94
CA LEU A 207 -12.81 4.20 -3.53
C LEU A 207 -12.78 5.07 -4.79
N THR A 208 -13.81 5.00 -5.66
CA THR A 208 -13.93 5.89 -6.82
C THR A 208 -13.99 7.35 -6.38
N ARG A 209 -14.82 7.69 -5.38
CA ARG A 209 -14.93 9.05 -4.86
C ARG A 209 -13.60 9.63 -4.38
N VAL A 210 -12.83 8.83 -3.64
CA VAL A 210 -11.50 9.24 -3.15
C VAL A 210 -10.51 9.39 -4.32
N LEU A 211 -10.49 8.44 -5.25
CA LEU A 211 -9.54 8.48 -6.37
C LEU A 211 -9.77 9.65 -7.33
N VAL A 212 -11.01 10.02 -7.59
CA VAL A 212 -11.32 11.22 -8.38
C VAL A 212 -10.68 12.47 -7.77
N GLN A 213 -10.74 12.59 -6.44
CA GLN A 213 -10.08 13.70 -5.75
C GLN A 213 -8.56 13.63 -5.88
N LEU A 214 -7.95 12.45 -5.68
CA LEU A 214 -6.50 12.29 -5.75
C LEU A 214 -5.93 12.52 -7.15
N ILE A 215 -6.62 12.05 -8.19
CA ILE A 215 -6.18 12.22 -9.60
C ILE A 215 -6.33 13.67 -10.05
N SER A 216 -7.27 14.42 -9.46
CA SER A 216 -7.49 15.83 -9.79
C SER A 216 -6.58 16.79 -9.03
N LEU A 217 -5.73 16.30 -8.13
CA LEU A 217 -4.73 17.14 -7.47
C LEU A 217 -3.69 17.58 -8.49
N PRO A 218 -3.30 18.87 -8.51
CA PRO A 218 -2.19 19.31 -9.36
C PRO A 218 -0.90 18.60 -8.94
N GLU A 219 -0.06 18.28 -9.91
CA GLU A 219 1.30 17.81 -9.64
C GLU A 219 2.03 18.90 -8.83
N THR A 220 2.48 18.56 -7.62
CA THR A 220 3.29 19.45 -6.76
C THR A 220 4.76 19.32 -7.10
#